data_6d364d6b9b150a53bc7ba4c0c011e431
#
_entry.id   6d364d6b9b150a53bc7ba4c0c011e431
#
_cell.length_a   1.000
_cell.length_b   1.000
_cell.length_c   1.000
_cell.angle_alpha   90.00
_cell.angle_beta   90.00
_cell.angle_gamma   90.00
#
_symmetry.space_group_name_H-M   'P 1'
#
loop_
_entity.id
_entity.type
_entity.pdbx_description
1 polymer ?
#
loop_
_entity_poly.entity_id
_entity_poly.type
_entity_poly.pdbx_seq_one_letter_code
_entity_poly.pdbx_strand_id
1 'polypeptide(L)'
;MPSLSPRLLDLIAAIDPVDHGHDPAGQAHLDNLTKPRGSLGRLEDLALQLHRIQGGARPLAADPARIFTIAGDHGVAAEGVSLFPQEVTRQMVLNFLNGGAGINVLCATAGIDLRVVDAGCLGDDFDPHPQLIRRKVAPGTANMTHGPAMTREQCEAALLLGADLAAQAAADGCRCV
;
A
#
# COMPACT_ATOMS: atom_id res chain seq x y z
N MET A 1 -22.55 15.05 12.73
CA MET A 1 -21.76 13.89 12.31
C MET A 1 -20.60 13.74 13.28
N PRO A 2 -20.24 12.54 13.74
CA PRO A 2 -19.04 12.39 14.55
C PRO A 2 -17.83 12.92 13.76
N SER A 3 -16.99 13.72 14.41
CA SER A 3 -15.77 14.27 13.81
C SER A 3 -14.72 13.17 13.63
N LEU A 4 -13.84 13.30 12.63
CA LEU A 4 -12.66 12.47 12.51
C LEU A 4 -11.75 12.62 13.73
N SER A 5 -10.96 11.61 14.05
CA SER A 5 -9.99 11.72 15.13
C SER A 5 -8.97 12.84 14.85
N PRO A 6 -8.47 13.54 15.89
CA PRO A 6 -7.48 14.60 15.72
C PRO A 6 -6.27 14.14 14.91
N ARG A 7 -5.78 12.92 15.18
CA ARG A 7 -4.62 12.36 14.46
C ARG A 7 -4.88 12.20 12.96
N LEU A 8 -6.08 11.76 12.57
CA LEU A 8 -6.42 11.62 11.15
C LEU A 8 -6.57 13.00 10.49
N LEU A 9 -7.13 14.00 11.19
CA LEU A 9 -7.19 15.37 10.71
C LEU A 9 -5.81 15.96 10.51
N ASP A 10 -4.89 15.76 11.45
CA ASP A 10 -3.50 16.23 11.35
C ASP A 10 -2.79 15.61 10.15
N LEU A 11 -2.96 14.30 9.93
CA LEU A 11 -2.40 13.62 8.75
C LEU A 11 -2.95 14.18 7.43
N ILE A 12 -4.26 14.43 7.36
CA ILE A 12 -4.89 15.03 6.17
C ILE A 12 -4.35 16.44 5.93
N ALA A 13 -4.22 17.24 7.00
CA ALA A 13 -3.70 18.61 6.92
C ALA A 13 -2.21 18.68 6.51
N ALA A 14 -1.46 17.61 6.76
CA ALA A 14 -0.04 17.50 6.39
C ALA A 14 0.18 17.07 4.93
N ILE A 15 -0.88 16.79 4.16
CA ILE A 15 -0.76 16.45 2.73
C ILE A 15 -0.66 17.72 1.92
N ASP A 16 0.56 18.04 1.48
CA ASP A 16 0.81 19.19 0.62
C ASP A 16 0.57 18.84 -0.87
N PRO A 17 0.06 19.78 -1.67
CA PRO A 17 -0.01 19.62 -3.12
C PRO A 17 1.39 19.45 -3.72
N VAL A 18 1.50 18.63 -4.75
CA VAL A 18 2.76 18.47 -5.49
C VAL A 18 3.10 19.76 -6.25
N ASP A 19 4.34 20.22 -6.15
CA ASP A 19 4.82 21.42 -6.85
C ASP A 19 5.01 21.14 -8.35
N HIS A 20 4.25 21.83 -9.18
CA HIS A 20 4.35 21.78 -10.64
C HIS A 20 5.44 22.71 -11.22
N GLY A 21 6.13 23.50 -10.39
CA GLY A 21 7.21 24.39 -10.83
C GLY A 21 8.38 23.64 -11.49
N HIS A 22 8.51 22.35 -11.21
CA HIS A 22 9.55 21.50 -11.82
C HIS A 22 9.18 20.90 -13.18
N ASP A 23 7.92 21.02 -13.62
CA ASP A 23 7.42 20.42 -14.88
C ASP A 23 8.19 20.84 -16.13
N PRO A 24 8.47 22.13 -16.37
CA PRO A 24 9.18 22.54 -17.58
C PRO A 24 10.56 21.87 -17.69
N ALA A 25 11.29 21.77 -16.59
CA ALA A 25 12.61 21.14 -16.56
C ALA A 25 12.53 19.61 -16.74
N GLY A 26 11.54 18.96 -16.13
CA GLY A 26 11.28 17.55 -16.28
C GLY A 26 10.89 17.17 -17.70
N GLN A 27 9.94 17.91 -18.28
CA GLN A 27 9.49 17.70 -19.67
C GLN A 27 10.61 17.94 -20.68
N ALA A 28 11.37 19.02 -20.51
CA ALA A 28 12.50 19.31 -21.39
C ALA A 28 13.56 18.19 -21.36
N HIS A 29 13.78 17.59 -20.18
CA HIS A 29 14.66 16.43 -20.07
C HIS A 29 14.12 15.21 -20.82
N LEU A 30 12.86 14.85 -20.65
CA LEU A 30 12.22 13.73 -21.34
C LEU A 30 12.27 13.91 -22.86
N ASP A 31 12.03 15.13 -23.33
CA ASP A 31 12.04 15.48 -24.76
C ASP A 31 13.44 15.43 -25.37
N ASN A 32 14.49 15.65 -24.57
CA ASN A 32 15.88 15.63 -25.01
C ASN A 32 16.54 14.25 -24.95
N LEU A 33 15.84 13.23 -24.47
CA LEU A 33 16.33 11.84 -24.49
C LEU A 33 16.39 11.33 -25.94
N THR A 34 17.35 10.41 -26.21
CA THR A 34 17.53 9.79 -27.55
C THR A 34 16.38 8.81 -27.83
N LYS A 35 15.19 9.34 -28.05
CA LYS A 35 13.96 8.62 -28.36
C LYS A 35 12.96 9.55 -29.04
N PRO A 36 11.97 9.06 -29.80
CA PRO A 36 10.85 9.89 -30.23
C PRO A 36 10.08 10.44 -29.01
N ARG A 37 9.58 11.66 -29.08
CA ARG A 37 8.78 12.26 -28.02
C ARG A 37 7.55 11.40 -27.74
N GLY A 38 7.25 11.16 -26.47
CA GLY A 38 6.11 10.37 -26.03
C GLY A 38 6.21 8.86 -26.27
N SER A 39 7.34 8.35 -26.78
CA SER A 39 7.47 6.93 -27.16
C SER A 39 7.41 5.95 -25.99
N LEU A 40 7.69 6.40 -24.76
CA LEU A 40 7.58 5.58 -23.55
C LEU A 40 6.18 5.65 -22.91
N GLY A 41 5.25 6.45 -23.49
CA GLY A 41 3.86 6.54 -23.03
C GLY A 41 3.77 6.86 -21.52
N ARG A 42 3.01 6.08 -20.77
CA ARG A 42 2.77 6.27 -19.33
C ARG A 42 4.04 6.31 -18.48
N LEU A 43 5.14 5.73 -18.93
CA LEU A 43 6.41 5.81 -18.19
C LEU A 43 6.94 7.25 -18.13
N GLU A 44 6.69 8.08 -19.15
CA GLU A 44 7.07 9.48 -19.14
C GLU A 44 6.23 10.28 -18.13
N ASP A 45 4.92 10.00 -18.04
CA ASP A 45 4.02 10.60 -17.04
C ASP A 45 4.47 10.26 -15.62
N LEU A 46 4.79 8.98 -15.37
CA LEU A 46 5.26 8.50 -14.08
C LEU A 46 6.60 9.12 -13.69
N ALA A 47 7.54 9.22 -14.65
CA ALA A 47 8.83 9.86 -14.43
C ALA A 47 8.68 11.35 -14.09
N LEU A 48 7.78 12.05 -14.77
CA LEU A 48 7.49 13.46 -14.49
C LEU A 48 6.84 13.64 -13.12
N GLN A 49 5.89 12.76 -12.74
CA GLN A 49 5.27 12.78 -11.43
C GLN A 49 6.29 12.52 -10.31
N LEU A 50 7.17 11.53 -10.48
CA LEU A 50 8.23 11.25 -9.52
C LEU A 50 9.22 12.42 -9.40
N HIS A 51 9.55 13.06 -10.52
CA HIS A 51 10.39 14.26 -10.55
C HIS A 51 9.79 15.41 -9.70
N ARG A 52 8.48 15.64 -9.80
CA ARG A 52 7.75 16.60 -8.95
C ARG A 52 7.83 16.22 -7.46
N ILE A 53 7.49 14.98 -7.13
CA ILE A 53 7.49 14.48 -5.74
C ILE A 53 8.87 14.64 -5.11
N GLN A 54 9.94 14.46 -5.90
CA GLN A 54 11.33 14.57 -5.44
C GLN A 54 11.90 16.00 -5.58
N GLY A 55 11.06 17.02 -5.75
CA GLY A 55 11.47 18.41 -5.79
C GLY A 55 12.43 18.73 -6.92
N GLY A 56 12.25 18.11 -8.09
CA GLY A 56 13.12 18.31 -9.25
C GLY A 56 14.45 17.57 -9.21
N ALA A 57 14.68 16.69 -8.23
CA ALA A 57 15.93 15.94 -8.08
C ALA A 57 16.24 15.03 -9.27
N ARG A 58 17.53 14.85 -9.52
CA ARG A 58 18.08 13.89 -10.51
C ARG A 58 19.36 13.27 -9.98
N PRO A 59 19.60 11.97 -10.23
CA PRO A 59 18.69 11.00 -10.84
C PRO A 59 17.45 10.76 -9.99
N LEU A 60 16.35 10.30 -10.61
CA LEU A 60 15.16 9.85 -9.90
C LEU A 60 15.50 8.58 -9.11
N ALA A 61 14.95 8.46 -7.90
CA ALA A 61 15.21 7.32 -7.03
C ALA A 61 13.89 6.75 -6.49
N ALA A 62 13.62 5.49 -6.80
CA ALA A 62 12.50 4.72 -6.24
C ALA A 62 12.94 3.63 -5.25
N ASP A 63 14.25 3.38 -5.16
CA ASP A 63 14.84 2.40 -4.26
C ASP A 63 15.46 3.06 -3.02
N PRO A 64 15.46 2.36 -1.87
CA PRO A 64 14.79 1.07 -1.62
C PRO A 64 13.27 1.16 -1.66
N ALA A 65 12.62 0.07 -2.13
CA ALA A 65 11.17 -0.03 -2.18
C ALA A 65 10.66 -1.13 -1.24
N ARG A 66 9.43 -0.97 -0.75
CA ARG A 66 8.74 -1.97 0.09
C ARG A 66 7.32 -2.18 -0.41
N ILE A 67 6.86 -3.45 -0.41
CA ILE A 67 5.46 -3.81 -0.65
C ILE A 67 4.86 -4.33 0.65
N PHE A 68 3.68 -3.80 1.00
CA PHE A 68 2.83 -4.34 2.04
C PHE A 68 1.70 -5.15 1.42
N THR A 69 1.68 -6.46 1.67
CA THR A 69 0.52 -7.32 1.36
C THR A 69 -0.38 -7.33 2.57
N ILE A 70 -1.48 -6.59 2.51
CA ILE A 70 -2.42 -6.40 3.62
C ILE A 70 -3.56 -7.39 3.47
N ALA A 71 -3.74 -8.27 4.45
CA ALA A 71 -4.73 -9.32 4.46
C ALA A 71 -5.86 -9.03 5.46
N GLY A 72 -7.09 -9.36 5.05
CA GLY A 72 -8.28 -9.30 5.89
C GLY A 72 -9.43 -10.06 5.26
N ASP A 73 -10.33 -10.56 6.08
CA ASP A 73 -11.53 -11.26 5.65
C ASP A 73 -12.73 -10.33 5.58
N HIS A 74 -13.70 -10.68 4.76
CA HIS A 74 -14.88 -9.86 4.49
C HIS A 74 -16.16 -10.66 4.67
N GLY A 75 -17.07 -10.17 5.54
CA GLY A 75 -18.35 -10.83 5.83
C GLY A 75 -19.24 -11.04 4.60
N VAL A 76 -19.07 -10.23 3.55
CA VAL A 76 -19.80 -10.38 2.28
C VAL A 76 -19.47 -11.71 1.56
N ALA A 77 -18.41 -12.41 1.93
CA ALA A 77 -18.10 -13.75 1.40
C ALA A 77 -19.24 -14.76 1.67
N ALA A 78 -20.07 -14.54 2.71
CA ALA A 78 -21.26 -15.34 2.99
C ALA A 78 -22.30 -15.30 1.86
N GLU A 79 -22.28 -14.27 1.00
CA GLU A 79 -23.16 -14.11 -0.16
C GLU A 79 -22.68 -14.89 -1.40
N GLY A 80 -21.61 -15.68 -1.29
CA GLY A 80 -21.09 -16.47 -2.41
C GLY A 80 -20.40 -15.65 -3.51
N VAL A 81 -19.96 -14.43 -3.20
CA VAL A 81 -19.27 -13.53 -4.15
C VAL A 81 -17.83 -13.96 -4.42
N SER A 82 -17.28 -14.87 -3.62
CA SER A 82 -15.95 -15.44 -3.80
C SER A 82 -16.04 -16.91 -4.18
N LEU A 83 -15.20 -17.35 -5.12
CA LEU A 83 -15.05 -18.76 -5.48
C LEU A 83 -14.33 -19.58 -4.40
N PHE A 84 -13.64 -18.91 -3.47
CA PHE A 84 -12.85 -19.53 -2.42
C PHE A 84 -13.44 -19.21 -1.04
N PRO A 85 -13.42 -20.16 -0.10
CA PRO A 85 -13.84 -19.92 1.28
C PRO A 85 -12.83 -19.03 2.02
N GLN A 86 -13.23 -18.41 3.12
CA GLN A 86 -12.42 -17.43 3.87
C GLN A 86 -11.17 -18.06 4.50
N GLU A 87 -11.16 -19.37 4.76
CA GLU A 87 -9.97 -20.09 5.25
C GLU A 87 -8.76 -19.95 4.32
N VAL A 88 -9.00 -19.70 3.03
CA VAL A 88 -7.94 -19.47 2.03
C VAL A 88 -7.14 -18.21 2.35
N THR A 89 -7.73 -17.18 2.95
CA THR A 89 -7.00 -15.97 3.39
C THR A 89 -5.85 -16.34 4.31
N ARG A 90 -6.14 -17.15 5.34
CA ARG A 90 -5.13 -17.60 6.29
C ARG A 90 -4.05 -18.46 5.63
N GLN A 91 -4.45 -19.37 4.75
CA GLN A 91 -3.53 -20.20 3.98
C GLN A 91 -2.62 -19.35 3.09
N MET A 92 -3.16 -18.30 2.48
CA MET A 92 -2.38 -17.39 1.64
C MET A 92 -1.40 -16.55 2.46
N VAL A 93 -1.77 -16.07 3.64
CA VAL A 93 -0.83 -15.39 4.54
C VAL A 93 0.36 -16.31 4.86
N LEU A 94 0.11 -17.55 5.23
CA LEU A 94 1.17 -18.53 5.47
C LEU A 94 2.01 -18.80 4.21
N ASN A 95 1.37 -18.85 3.03
CA ASN A 95 2.07 -19.02 1.76
C ASN A 95 2.99 -17.83 1.44
N PHE A 96 2.56 -16.58 1.72
CA PHE A 96 3.42 -15.39 1.59
C PHE A 96 4.63 -15.48 2.52
N LEU A 97 4.44 -15.90 3.78
CA LEU A 97 5.51 -16.02 4.76
C LEU A 97 6.51 -17.13 4.39
N ASN A 98 6.02 -18.21 3.75
CA ASN A 98 6.84 -19.31 3.28
C ASN A 98 7.49 -19.08 1.89
N GLY A 99 7.27 -17.90 1.28
CA GLY A 99 7.87 -17.56 -0.01
C GLY A 99 7.23 -18.23 -1.23
N GLY A 100 6.04 -18.84 -1.09
CA GLY A 100 5.41 -19.66 -2.13
C GLY A 100 4.52 -18.90 -3.12
N ALA A 101 4.24 -17.63 -2.91
CA ALA A 101 3.34 -16.86 -3.76
C ALA A 101 4.07 -16.11 -4.88
N GLY A 102 3.36 -15.79 -5.96
CA GLY A 102 3.93 -15.05 -7.10
C GLY A 102 4.56 -13.71 -6.70
N ILE A 103 3.97 -13.00 -5.72
CA ILE A 103 4.52 -11.74 -5.22
C ILE A 103 5.90 -11.93 -4.57
N ASN A 104 6.17 -13.07 -3.93
CA ASN A 104 7.48 -13.35 -3.36
C ASN A 104 8.56 -13.42 -4.45
N VAL A 105 8.25 -14.11 -5.57
CA VAL A 105 9.17 -14.22 -6.71
C VAL A 105 9.40 -12.86 -7.36
N LEU A 106 8.33 -12.09 -7.58
CA LEU A 106 8.42 -10.76 -8.18
C LEU A 106 9.23 -9.79 -7.31
N CYS A 107 8.98 -9.77 -6.01
CA CYS A 107 9.73 -8.94 -5.05
C CYS A 107 11.21 -9.35 -5.00
N ALA A 108 11.51 -10.65 -4.93
CA ALA A 108 12.88 -11.15 -4.94
C ALA A 108 13.62 -10.77 -6.24
N THR A 109 12.96 -10.87 -7.39
CA THR A 109 13.54 -10.49 -8.69
C THR A 109 13.81 -8.99 -8.78
N ALA A 110 12.92 -8.17 -8.23
CA ALA A 110 13.04 -6.71 -8.28
C ALA A 110 13.85 -6.11 -7.10
N GLY A 111 14.29 -6.92 -6.14
CA GLY A 111 14.99 -6.43 -4.95
C GLY A 111 14.11 -5.64 -3.98
N ILE A 112 12.79 -5.91 -3.96
CA ILE A 112 11.80 -5.20 -3.16
C ILE A 112 11.56 -5.94 -1.83
N ASP A 113 11.57 -5.22 -0.71
CA ASP A 113 11.23 -5.77 0.61
C ASP A 113 9.72 -6.05 0.70
N LEU A 114 9.35 -7.32 0.96
CA LEU A 114 7.95 -7.74 1.13
C LEU A 114 7.62 -7.86 2.61
N ARG A 115 6.56 -7.18 3.04
CA ARG A 115 5.95 -7.31 4.37
C ARG A 115 4.51 -7.77 4.24
N VAL A 116 4.13 -8.71 5.10
CA VAL A 116 2.76 -9.22 5.18
C VAL A 116 2.08 -8.61 6.40
N VAL A 117 0.87 -8.11 6.26
CA VAL A 117 0.13 -7.44 7.34
C VAL A 117 -1.17 -8.18 7.57
N ASP A 118 -1.35 -8.72 8.76
CA ASP A 118 -2.68 -9.15 9.22
C ASP A 118 -3.43 -7.92 9.76
N ALA A 119 -4.33 -7.40 8.94
CA ALA A 119 -5.21 -6.29 9.31
C ALA A 119 -6.62 -6.76 9.75
N GLY A 120 -6.96 -8.04 9.50
CA GLY A 120 -8.30 -8.52 9.81
C GLY A 120 -8.60 -9.96 9.36
N CYS A 121 -7.64 -10.86 9.41
CA CYS A 121 -7.90 -12.28 9.12
C CYS A 121 -8.73 -12.92 10.25
N LEU A 122 -9.64 -13.79 9.88
CA LEU A 122 -10.42 -14.60 10.82
C LEU A 122 -9.53 -15.64 11.54
N GLY A 123 -10.02 -16.10 12.68
CA GLY A 123 -9.35 -17.10 13.52
C GLY A 123 -8.28 -16.50 14.44
N ASP A 124 -7.47 -17.39 15.01
CA ASP A 124 -6.43 -17.04 15.97
C ASP A 124 -5.32 -16.22 15.33
N ASP A 125 -4.56 -15.53 16.16
CA ASP A 125 -3.39 -14.80 15.71
C ASP A 125 -2.35 -15.74 15.07
N PHE A 126 -1.65 -15.24 14.09
CA PHE A 126 -0.52 -15.96 13.49
C PHE A 126 0.67 -16.00 14.46
N ASP A 127 1.47 -17.05 14.37
CA ASP A 127 2.76 -17.10 15.06
C ASP A 127 3.66 -15.93 14.64
N PRO A 128 4.54 -15.45 15.51
CA PRO A 128 5.50 -14.40 15.17
C PRO A 128 6.39 -14.79 13.98
N HIS A 129 6.51 -13.89 13.01
CA HIS A 129 7.40 -14.07 11.86
C HIS A 129 8.05 -12.74 11.49
N PRO A 130 9.34 -12.71 11.08
CA PRO A 130 10.06 -11.46 10.78
C PRO A 130 9.40 -10.58 9.70
N GLN A 131 8.70 -11.18 8.75
CA GLN A 131 7.99 -10.48 7.66
C GLN A 131 6.52 -10.20 7.98
N LEU A 132 6.00 -10.66 9.13
CA LEU A 132 4.59 -10.50 9.50
C LEU A 132 4.40 -9.36 10.48
N ILE A 133 3.54 -8.43 10.12
CA ILE A 133 3.06 -7.34 10.97
C ILE A 133 1.64 -7.69 11.42
N ARG A 134 1.47 -7.94 12.71
CA ARG A 134 0.18 -8.27 13.31
C ARG A 134 -0.47 -6.99 13.82
N ARG A 135 -1.41 -6.45 13.06
CA ARG A 135 -2.12 -5.20 13.35
C ARG A 135 -3.62 -5.33 13.03
N LYS A 136 -4.20 -6.43 13.49
CA LYS A 136 -5.62 -6.78 13.30
C LYS A 136 -6.51 -5.66 13.88
N VAL A 137 -7.32 -5.05 13.02
CA VAL A 137 -8.32 -4.02 13.39
C VAL A 137 -9.55 -4.70 13.98
N ALA A 138 -10.02 -5.77 13.32
CA ALA A 138 -11.11 -6.63 13.75
C ALA A 138 -10.99 -7.99 13.06
N PRO A 139 -11.63 -9.05 13.56
CA PRO A 139 -11.67 -10.36 12.89
C PRO A 139 -12.61 -10.30 11.68
N GLY A 140 -12.12 -9.77 10.57
CA GLY A 140 -12.88 -9.52 9.35
C GLY A 140 -13.82 -8.31 9.43
N THR A 141 -14.52 -8.05 8.32
CA THR A 141 -15.60 -7.06 8.27
C THR A 141 -16.96 -7.73 8.50
N ALA A 142 -17.99 -6.95 8.86
CA ALA A 142 -19.37 -7.39 8.76
C ALA A 142 -19.81 -7.55 7.30
N ASN A 143 -20.93 -8.23 7.07
CA ASN A 143 -21.53 -8.37 5.75
C ASN A 143 -22.20 -7.04 5.33
N MET A 144 -21.65 -6.40 4.31
CA MET A 144 -22.13 -5.09 3.82
C MET A 144 -23.52 -5.13 3.18
N THR A 145 -24.08 -6.32 2.91
CA THR A 145 -25.44 -6.46 2.39
C THR A 145 -26.49 -6.26 3.49
N HIS A 146 -26.09 -6.39 4.76
CA HIS A 146 -26.98 -6.25 5.91
C HIS A 146 -26.80 -4.93 6.68
N GLY A 147 -25.72 -4.18 6.41
CA GLY A 147 -25.42 -2.94 7.11
C GLY A 147 -23.97 -2.49 6.86
N PRO A 148 -23.46 -1.53 7.63
CA PRO A 148 -22.07 -1.09 7.49
C PRO A 148 -21.09 -2.24 7.71
N ALA A 149 -20.09 -2.36 6.82
CA ALA A 149 -19.07 -3.40 6.88
C ALA A 149 -18.16 -3.26 8.12
N MET A 150 -18.01 -2.05 8.65
CA MET A 150 -17.21 -1.75 9.84
C MET A 150 -17.74 -0.51 10.56
N THR A 151 -17.38 -0.34 11.80
CA THR A 151 -17.66 0.89 12.52
C THR A 151 -16.74 2.01 12.02
N ARG A 152 -17.06 3.25 12.37
CA ARG A 152 -16.21 4.40 12.02
C ARG A 152 -14.83 4.29 12.66
N GLU A 153 -14.77 3.86 13.91
CA GLU A 153 -13.53 3.65 14.66
C GLU A 153 -12.65 2.59 14.00
N GLN A 154 -13.24 1.49 13.51
CA GLN A 154 -12.54 0.46 12.75
C GLN A 154 -12.01 1.01 11.42
N CYS A 155 -12.80 1.82 10.72
CA CYS A 155 -12.38 2.48 9.48
C CYS A 155 -11.19 3.42 9.73
N GLU A 156 -11.28 4.27 10.75
CA GLU A 156 -10.17 5.17 11.11
C GLU A 156 -8.93 4.40 11.55
N ALA A 157 -9.08 3.31 12.32
CA ALA A 157 -7.96 2.46 12.71
C ALA A 157 -7.28 1.82 11.49
N ALA A 158 -8.04 1.39 10.48
CA ALA A 158 -7.49 0.84 9.24
C ALA A 158 -6.75 1.90 8.41
N LEU A 159 -7.28 3.12 8.32
CA LEU A 159 -6.60 4.26 7.66
C LEU A 159 -5.29 4.61 8.37
N LEU A 160 -5.33 4.71 9.70
CA LEU A 160 -4.14 5.00 10.51
C LEU A 160 -3.11 3.88 10.44
N LEU A 161 -3.53 2.62 10.33
CA LEU A 161 -2.62 1.50 10.09
C LEU A 161 -1.81 1.71 8.80
N GLY A 162 -2.48 2.06 7.69
CA GLY A 162 -1.79 2.35 6.44
C GLY A 162 -0.82 3.52 6.55
N ALA A 163 -1.22 4.61 7.20
CA ALA A 163 -0.36 5.76 7.43
C ALA A 163 0.88 5.41 8.29
N ASP A 164 0.70 4.60 9.34
CA ASP A 164 1.82 4.13 10.18
C ASP A 164 2.80 3.27 9.41
N LEU A 165 2.30 2.37 8.56
CA LEU A 165 3.15 1.51 7.72
C LEU A 165 3.96 2.33 6.72
N ALA A 166 3.35 3.34 6.09
CA ALA A 166 4.04 4.24 5.18
C ALA A 166 5.10 5.09 5.90
N ALA A 167 4.76 5.64 7.08
CA ALA A 167 5.69 6.40 7.90
C ALA A 167 6.88 5.55 8.37
N GLN A 168 6.62 4.30 8.79
CA GLN A 168 7.68 3.38 9.18
C GLN A 168 8.58 3.03 7.98
N ALA A 169 8.02 2.76 6.81
CA ALA A 169 8.82 2.50 5.61
C ALA A 169 9.71 3.70 5.25
N ALA A 170 9.20 4.92 5.34
CA ALA A 170 9.98 6.13 5.14
C ALA A 170 11.11 6.28 6.18
N ALA A 171 10.83 5.99 7.47
CA ALA A 171 11.83 6.01 8.54
C ALA A 171 12.92 4.95 8.33
N ASP A 172 12.57 3.79 7.76
CA ASP A 172 13.51 2.73 7.36
C ASP A 172 14.30 3.07 6.08
N GLY A 173 14.07 4.25 5.49
CA GLY A 173 14.77 4.72 4.30
C GLY A 173 14.15 4.29 2.97
N CYS A 174 12.96 3.68 2.96
CA CYS A 174 12.25 3.36 1.72
C CYS A 174 11.81 4.65 1.00
N ARG A 175 11.93 4.65 -0.31
CA ARG A 175 11.54 5.77 -1.19
C ARG A 175 10.26 5.49 -1.96
N CYS A 176 9.82 4.22 -1.97
CA CYS A 176 8.57 3.79 -2.61
C CYS A 176 7.90 2.71 -1.75
N VAL A 177 6.57 2.78 -1.62
CA VAL A 177 5.71 1.77 -1.01
C VAL A 177 4.52 1.47 -1.90
#